data_e164c8559e6768ed7dfd8052b980b5fd
#
_entry.id   e164c8559e6768ed7dfd8052b980b5fd
#
_cell.length_a   1.000
_cell.length_b   1.000
_cell.length_c   1.000
_cell.angle_alpha   90.00
_cell.angle_beta   90.00
_cell.angle_gamma   90.00
#
_symmetry.space_group_name_H-M   'P 1'
#
loop_
_entity.id
_entity.type
_entity.pdbx_description
1 polymer ?
#
loop_
_entity_poly.entity_id
_entity_poly.type
_entity_poly.pdbx_seq_one_letter_code
_entity_poly.pdbx_strand_id
1 'polypeptide(L)'
;MVPMTDTEVPTHIENESPSPRAVFVDIDGTLCDSRQRIPESALAALAHIREGGHRLFACTGRSAPEVYPRFWDVGFECLVGGAGGYASVGNTVLLDERMPREHVDVLTALWEELDAFYIWQGPDQMGPSEGYLDFFVPRAGKHPEDWIEYAQSITPFIVDIDGGAFTKVTAYVPPETASMERVTAALPDGYRAIIGSVGAEGYIPFEVVPAHLSKAVGIRAICQHVGIPLSHTVALGDSNNDVEAVATAAVGISIGDDCEALVDVANIIAPSVSEDGLAWALRAAGLTTVEHTGGHGLGD
;
A
#
# COMPACT_ATOMS: atom_id res chain seq x y z
N MET A 1 -67.63 18.05 -24.34
CA MET A 1 -67.26 17.12 -23.24
C MET A 1 -66.30 16.11 -23.84
N VAL A 2 -64.99 16.33 -23.70
CA VAL A 2 -63.91 15.47 -24.23
C VAL A 2 -63.40 14.67 -23.03
N PRO A 3 -63.25 13.35 -23.08
CA PRO A 3 -62.75 12.58 -21.97
C PRO A 3 -61.25 12.79 -21.83
N MET A 4 -60.80 13.05 -20.57
CA MET A 4 -59.40 13.08 -20.18
C MET A 4 -58.87 11.65 -20.22
N THR A 5 -57.80 11.45 -21.00
CA THR A 5 -57.01 10.20 -20.99
C THR A 5 -56.09 10.20 -19.78
N ASP A 6 -56.18 9.15 -19.01
CA ASP A 6 -55.27 8.83 -17.91
C ASP A 6 -53.84 8.71 -18.45
N THR A 7 -52.97 9.60 -17.99
CA THR A 7 -51.54 9.51 -18.25
C THR A 7 -50.93 8.59 -17.17
N GLU A 8 -50.62 7.36 -17.56
CA GLU A 8 -49.85 6.42 -16.77
C GLU A 8 -48.48 7.06 -16.40
N VAL A 9 -48.25 7.22 -15.14
CA VAL A 9 -46.93 7.60 -14.59
C VAL A 9 -46.05 6.35 -14.70
N PRO A 10 -44.86 6.44 -15.34
CA PRO A 10 -43.96 5.30 -15.40
C PRO A 10 -43.35 5.07 -14.01
N THR A 11 -43.82 4.06 -13.31
CA THR A 11 -43.22 3.52 -12.08
C THR A 11 -42.20 2.43 -12.43
N HIS A 12 -41.06 2.80 -12.94
CA HIS A 12 -39.87 1.97 -12.92
C HIS A 12 -38.66 2.91 -12.68
N ILE A 13 -38.47 3.28 -11.42
CA ILE A 13 -37.10 3.58 -10.95
C ILE A 13 -36.48 2.20 -10.79
N GLU A 14 -35.80 1.74 -11.84
CA GLU A 14 -34.86 0.64 -11.71
C GLU A 14 -33.84 1.10 -10.67
N ASN A 15 -33.82 0.43 -9.52
CA ASN A 15 -32.74 0.54 -8.53
C ASN A 15 -31.51 -0.07 -9.22
N GLU A 16 -30.83 0.71 -10.07
CA GLU A 16 -29.52 0.33 -10.54
C GLU A 16 -28.63 0.17 -9.32
N SER A 17 -28.25 -1.07 -9.04
CA SER A 17 -27.20 -1.35 -8.07
C SER A 17 -25.99 -0.47 -8.42
N PRO A 18 -25.40 0.25 -7.48
CA PRO A 18 -24.28 1.13 -7.77
C PRO A 18 -23.21 0.35 -8.54
N SER A 19 -22.75 0.92 -9.65
CA SER A 19 -21.72 0.28 -10.49
C SER A 19 -20.52 -0.15 -9.64
N PRO A 20 -19.98 -1.36 -9.88
CA PRO A 20 -18.82 -1.85 -9.13
C PRO A 20 -17.68 -0.83 -9.11
N ARG A 21 -17.09 -0.61 -7.95
CA ARG A 21 -15.91 0.24 -7.79
C ARG A 21 -14.67 -0.62 -7.54
N ALA A 22 -13.53 -0.14 -8.03
CA ALA A 22 -12.21 -0.66 -7.68
C ALA A 22 -11.70 0.09 -6.43
N VAL A 23 -11.51 -0.63 -5.33
CA VAL A 23 -11.08 -0.06 -4.05
C VAL A 23 -9.64 -0.51 -3.77
N PHE A 24 -8.72 0.45 -3.82
CA PHE A 24 -7.30 0.26 -3.58
C PHE A 24 -6.97 0.64 -2.14
N VAL A 25 -6.44 -0.31 -1.38
CA VAL A 25 -6.19 -0.15 0.05
C VAL A 25 -4.71 -0.32 0.32
N ASP A 26 -4.07 0.69 0.91
CA ASP A 26 -2.73 0.50 1.45
C ASP A 26 -2.75 -0.41 2.68
N ILE A 27 -1.59 -0.98 3.02
CA ILE A 27 -1.48 -1.96 4.11
C ILE A 27 -1.08 -1.27 5.41
N ASP A 28 0.12 -0.69 5.45
CA ASP A 28 0.72 -0.18 6.68
C ASP A 28 0.17 1.19 7.05
N GLY A 29 -0.47 1.31 8.22
CA GLY A 29 -1.12 2.56 8.66
C GLY A 29 -2.54 2.76 8.11
N THR A 30 -2.97 1.95 7.14
CA THR A 30 -4.28 2.04 6.49
C THR A 30 -5.13 0.80 6.77
N LEU A 31 -4.70 -0.39 6.33
CA LEU A 31 -5.38 -1.66 6.61
C LEU A 31 -5.05 -2.16 8.01
N CYS A 32 -3.79 -2.07 8.42
CA CYS A 32 -3.30 -2.54 9.71
C CYS A 32 -2.60 -1.46 10.52
N ASP A 33 -2.61 -1.64 11.84
CA ASP A 33 -1.93 -0.76 12.79
C ASP A 33 -0.39 -1.01 12.81
N SER A 34 0.33 -0.23 13.60
CA SER A 34 1.79 -0.36 13.78
C SER A 34 2.25 -1.71 14.37
N ARG A 35 1.33 -2.51 14.88
CA ARG A 35 1.53 -3.89 15.34
C ARG A 35 1.09 -4.93 14.31
N GLN A 36 0.88 -4.51 13.09
CA GLN A 36 0.47 -5.36 11.98
C GLN A 36 -0.90 -6.04 12.18
N ARG A 37 -1.78 -5.50 13.05
CA ARG A 37 -3.10 -6.05 13.33
C ARG A 37 -4.14 -5.32 12.50
N ILE A 38 -5.03 -6.08 11.86
CA ILE A 38 -6.17 -5.54 11.13
C ILE A 38 -7.33 -5.38 12.12
N PRO A 39 -7.92 -4.18 12.27
CA PRO A 39 -9.11 -3.99 13.09
C PRO A 39 -10.28 -4.87 12.62
N GLU A 40 -11.05 -5.41 13.55
CA GLU A 40 -12.24 -6.23 13.21
C GLU A 40 -13.27 -5.43 12.39
N SER A 41 -13.42 -4.14 12.70
CA SER A 41 -14.26 -3.22 11.93
C SER A 41 -13.84 -3.10 10.47
N ALA A 42 -12.53 -3.06 10.21
CA ALA A 42 -11.98 -3.02 8.86
C ALA A 42 -12.30 -4.32 8.10
N LEU A 43 -12.09 -5.49 8.73
CA LEU A 43 -12.43 -6.79 8.13
C LEU A 43 -13.92 -6.87 7.79
N ALA A 44 -14.81 -6.46 8.70
CA ALA A 44 -16.26 -6.47 8.48
C ALA A 44 -16.67 -5.52 7.33
N ALA A 45 -16.10 -4.31 7.29
CA ALA A 45 -16.39 -3.35 6.24
C ALA A 45 -15.90 -3.81 4.86
N LEU A 46 -14.70 -4.41 4.78
CA LEU A 46 -14.14 -4.95 3.54
C LEU A 46 -14.93 -6.17 3.03
N ALA A 47 -15.37 -7.04 3.93
CA ALA A 47 -16.26 -8.16 3.56
C ALA A 47 -17.58 -7.64 2.96
N HIS A 48 -18.19 -6.63 3.59
CA HIS A 48 -19.46 -6.06 3.13
C HIS A 48 -19.35 -5.40 1.76
N ILE A 49 -18.28 -4.64 1.48
CA ILE A 49 -18.11 -4.02 0.16
C ILE A 49 -17.89 -5.07 -0.95
N ARG A 50 -17.24 -6.19 -0.65
CA ARG A 50 -17.11 -7.32 -1.59
C ARG A 50 -18.46 -7.97 -1.88
N GLU A 51 -19.28 -8.20 -0.84
CA GLU A 51 -20.66 -8.69 -1.00
C GLU A 51 -21.51 -7.73 -1.82
N GLY A 52 -21.26 -6.42 -1.73
CA GLY A 52 -21.85 -5.38 -2.55
C GLY A 52 -21.35 -5.36 -4.00
N GLY A 53 -20.44 -6.25 -4.38
CA GLY A 53 -19.90 -6.37 -5.75
C GLY A 53 -18.75 -5.42 -6.06
N HIS A 54 -18.21 -4.71 -5.08
CA HIS A 54 -16.99 -3.92 -5.25
C HIS A 54 -15.75 -4.83 -5.22
N ARG A 55 -14.68 -4.42 -5.93
CA ARG A 55 -13.45 -5.18 -6.06
C ARG A 55 -12.35 -4.59 -5.20
N LEU A 56 -11.64 -5.44 -4.46
CA LEU A 56 -10.58 -5.04 -3.54
C LEU A 56 -9.20 -5.32 -4.09
N PHE A 57 -8.32 -4.35 -3.95
CA PHE A 57 -6.95 -4.37 -4.46
C PHE A 57 -5.99 -3.88 -3.38
N ALA A 58 -4.96 -4.67 -3.06
CA ALA A 58 -3.87 -4.20 -2.23
C ALA A 58 -3.00 -3.22 -3.03
N CYS A 59 -2.61 -2.10 -2.40
CA CYS A 59 -1.81 -1.06 -3.05
C CYS A 59 -0.76 -0.54 -2.08
N THR A 60 0.41 -1.19 -2.04
CA THR A 60 1.39 -1.04 -0.96
C THR A 60 2.81 -0.76 -1.43
N GLY A 61 3.62 -0.18 -0.55
CA GLY A 61 5.07 -0.09 -0.72
C GLY A 61 5.79 -1.44 -0.59
N ARG A 62 5.15 -2.43 0.04
CA ARG A 62 5.71 -3.78 0.20
C ARG A 62 5.90 -4.46 -1.14
N SER A 63 6.93 -5.29 -1.26
CA SER A 63 7.03 -6.27 -2.33
C SER A 63 6.15 -7.50 -2.02
N ALA A 64 5.85 -8.33 -3.01
CA ALA A 64 4.92 -9.44 -2.80
C ALA A 64 5.35 -10.43 -1.70
N PRO A 65 6.64 -10.79 -1.52
CA PRO A 65 7.09 -11.60 -0.39
C PRO A 65 6.81 -11.00 1.00
N GLU A 66 6.62 -9.69 1.08
CA GLU A 66 6.37 -8.96 2.33
C GLU A 66 4.86 -8.82 2.63
N VAL A 67 4.00 -9.26 1.73
CA VAL A 67 2.54 -9.30 1.94
C VAL A 67 2.17 -10.63 2.58
N TYR A 68 1.94 -10.62 3.87
CA TYR A 68 1.69 -11.84 4.65
C TYR A 68 0.40 -12.55 4.24
N PRO A 69 0.30 -13.88 4.40
CA PRO A 69 -0.89 -14.67 4.02
C PRO A 69 -2.19 -14.08 4.56
N ARG A 70 -2.21 -13.63 5.82
CA ARG A 70 -3.41 -13.06 6.45
C ARG A 70 -3.93 -11.77 5.78
N PHE A 71 -3.09 -11.01 5.08
CA PHE A 71 -3.55 -9.86 4.31
C PHE A 71 -4.32 -10.30 3.05
N TRP A 72 -3.96 -11.44 2.47
CA TRP A 72 -4.71 -12.03 1.36
C TRP A 72 -6.07 -12.58 1.80
N ASP A 73 -6.21 -13.03 3.06
CA ASP A 73 -7.49 -13.52 3.61
C ASP A 73 -8.57 -12.43 3.65
N VAL A 74 -8.20 -11.15 3.59
CA VAL A 74 -9.11 -10.02 3.41
C VAL A 74 -9.88 -10.11 2.09
N GLY A 75 -9.31 -10.81 1.10
CA GLY A 75 -9.91 -11.08 -0.20
C GLY A 75 -9.51 -10.08 -1.27
N PHE A 76 -8.30 -9.59 -1.23
CA PHE A 76 -7.70 -8.85 -2.33
C PHE A 76 -7.57 -9.73 -3.57
N GLU A 77 -7.95 -9.17 -4.72
CA GLU A 77 -7.88 -9.85 -6.02
C GLU A 77 -6.55 -9.64 -6.72
N CYS A 78 -5.84 -8.60 -6.35
CA CYS A 78 -4.56 -8.22 -6.95
C CYS A 78 -3.71 -7.35 -6.03
N LEU A 79 -2.47 -7.15 -6.48
CA LEU A 79 -1.44 -6.38 -5.82
C LEU A 79 -0.90 -5.29 -6.74
N VAL A 80 -0.87 -4.07 -6.23
CA VAL A 80 0.12 -3.05 -6.60
C VAL A 80 1.15 -3.07 -5.50
N GLY A 81 2.37 -3.50 -5.80
CA GLY A 81 3.46 -3.68 -4.84
C GLY A 81 4.75 -2.99 -5.29
N GLY A 82 5.76 -3.03 -4.42
CA GLY A 82 7.07 -2.47 -4.72
C GLY A 82 7.02 -0.97 -5.07
N ALA A 83 6.23 -0.20 -4.33
CA ALA A 83 6.00 1.23 -4.59
C ALA A 83 5.45 1.53 -6.00
N GLY A 84 4.72 0.59 -6.60
CA GLY A 84 4.14 0.71 -7.94
C GLY A 84 4.98 0.07 -9.05
N GLY A 85 6.11 -0.56 -8.72
CA GLY A 85 6.96 -1.26 -9.70
C GLY A 85 6.47 -2.65 -10.07
N TYR A 86 5.49 -3.17 -9.34
CA TYR A 86 4.84 -4.45 -9.63
C TYR A 86 3.33 -4.31 -9.57
N ALA A 87 2.65 -4.92 -10.54
CA ALA A 87 1.20 -5.05 -10.50
C ALA A 87 0.77 -6.39 -11.07
N SER A 88 -0.16 -7.07 -10.39
CA SER A 88 -0.71 -8.34 -10.85
C SER A 88 -2.19 -8.46 -10.52
N VAL A 89 -2.93 -9.22 -11.34
CA VAL A 89 -4.33 -9.63 -11.11
C VAL A 89 -4.38 -11.15 -11.14
N GLY A 90 -4.64 -11.78 -10.00
CA GLY A 90 -4.46 -13.21 -9.86
C GLY A 90 -3.04 -13.62 -10.28
N ASN A 91 -2.93 -14.53 -11.24
CA ASN A 91 -1.64 -15.00 -11.78
C ASN A 91 -1.13 -14.18 -12.98
N THR A 92 -1.85 -13.12 -13.39
CA THR A 92 -1.45 -12.31 -14.54
C THR A 92 -0.62 -11.11 -14.08
N VAL A 93 0.65 -11.08 -14.45
CA VAL A 93 1.53 -9.93 -14.20
C VAL A 93 1.27 -8.87 -15.26
N LEU A 94 0.98 -7.64 -14.81
CA LEU A 94 0.69 -6.49 -15.66
C LEU A 94 1.87 -5.51 -15.73
N LEU A 95 2.64 -5.45 -14.65
CA LEU A 95 3.82 -4.61 -14.51
C LEU A 95 4.85 -5.36 -13.66
N ASP A 96 6.09 -5.41 -14.12
CA ASP A 96 7.24 -5.97 -13.42
C ASP A 96 8.49 -5.16 -13.80
N GLU A 97 8.67 -4.05 -13.10
CA GLU A 97 9.81 -3.16 -13.32
C GLU A 97 10.99 -3.62 -12.46
N ARG A 98 12.08 -3.96 -13.13
CA ARG A 98 13.32 -4.39 -12.47
C ARG A 98 14.42 -3.37 -12.69
N MET A 99 15.17 -3.11 -11.64
CA MET A 99 16.34 -2.24 -11.68
C MET A 99 17.46 -2.90 -12.50
N PRO A 100 18.09 -2.20 -13.46
CA PRO A 100 19.26 -2.72 -14.17
C PRO A 100 20.37 -3.17 -13.21
N ARG A 101 21.04 -4.26 -13.53
CA ARG A 101 22.07 -4.85 -12.67
C ARG A 101 23.16 -3.82 -12.31
N GLU A 102 23.60 -3.03 -13.26
CA GLU A 102 24.59 -1.97 -13.06
C GLU A 102 24.19 -0.96 -11.99
N HIS A 103 22.88 -0.65 -11.87
CA HIS A 103 22.38 0.26 -10.85
C HIS A 103 22.29 -0.44 -9.47
N VAL A 104 21.96 -1.74 -9.45
CA VAL A 104 22.02 -2.56 -8.23
C VAL A 104 23.46 -2.54 -7.70
N ASP A 105 24.45 -2.74 -8.55
CA ASP A 105 25.87 -2.76 -8.15
C ASP A 105 26.35 -1.41 -7.60
N VAL A 106 25.98 -0.31 -8.26
CA VAL A 106 26.32 1.06 -7.81
C VAL A 106 25.71 1.35 -6.45
N LEU A 107 24.43 1.05 -6.26
CA LEU A 107 23.76 1.31 -5.00
C LEU A 107 24.19 0.36 -3.89
N THR A 108 24.51 -0.88 -4.20
CA THR A 108 25.10 -1.83 -3.24
C THR A 108 26.43 -1.29 -2.70
N ALA A 109 27.32 -0.82 -3.58
CA ALA A 109 28.59 -0.22 -3.16
C ALA A 109 28.38 1.05 -2.31
N LEU A 110 27.36 1.87 -2.60
CA LEU A 110 27.01 3.03 -1.78
C LEU A 110 26.59 2.60 -0.36
N TRP A 111 25.75 1.58 -0.24
CA TRP A 111 25.28 1.12 1.08
C TRP A 111 26.41 0.50 1.90
N GLU A 112 27.34 -0.22 1.27
CA GLU A 112 28.55 -0.73 1.92
C GLU A 112 29.47 0.41 2.39
N GLU A 113 29.67 1.47 1.58
CA GLU A 113 30.44 2.67 1.95
C GLU A 113 29.81 3.41 3.14
N LEU A 114 28.49 3.36 3.30
CA LEU A 114 27.73 4.00 4.36
C LEU A 114 27.60 3.13 5.63
N ASP A 115 28.18 1.93 5.68
CA ASP A 115 28.01 0.92 6.72
C ASP A 115 26.52 0.61 6.98
N ALA A 116 25.71 0.56 5.92
CA ALA A 116 24.27 0.33 6.00
C ALA A 116 23.95 -1.16 6.03
N PHE A 117 22.87 -1.51 6.76
CA PHE A 117 22.14 -2.74 6.51
C PHE A 117 21.07 -2.47 5.45
N TYR A 118 20.96 -3.33 4.44
CA TYR A 118 20.01 -3.09 3.36
C TYR A 118 19.36 -4.39 2.88
N ILE A 119 18.23 -4.24 2.20
CA ILE A 119 17.53 -5.33 1.55
C ILE A 119 17.04 -4.89 0.17
N TRP A 120 17.45 -5.63 -0.85
CA TRP A 120 16.92 -5.55 -2.19
C TRP A 120 15.58 -6.27 -2.27
N GLN A 121 14.59 -5.67 -2.91
CA GLN A 121 13.21 -6.12 -2.90
C GLN A 121 12.68 -6.24 -4.33
N GLY A 122 12.26 -7.45 -4.68
CA GLY A 122 11.56 -7.77 -5.92
C GLY A 122 10.25 -8.49 -5.65
N PRO A 123 9.38 -8.68 -6.64
CA PRO A 123 8.09 -9.35 -6.44
C PRO A 123 8.20 -10.86 -6.16
N ASP A 124 9.34 -11.47 -6.41
CA ASP A 124 9.60 -12.90 -6.25
C ASP A 124 10.98 -13.22 -5.65
N GLN A 125 11.78 -12.19 -5.33
CA GLN A 125 13.13 -12.31 -4.82
C GLN A 125 13.43 -11.23 -3.79
N MET A 126 14.20 -11.60 -2.76
CA MET A 126 14.68 -10.73 -1.71
C MET A 126 16.18 -10.87 -1.56
N GLY A 127 16.93 -9.79 -1.60
CA GLY A 127 18.40 -9.78 -1.48
C GLY A 127 18.87 -9.02 -0.26
N PRO A 128 18.83 -9.61 0.95
CA PRO A 128 19.34 -8.95 2.16
C PRO A 128 20.87 -8.90 2.17
N SER A 129 21.44 -7.81 2.70
CA SER A 129 22.86 -7.75 3.07
C SER A 129 23.18 -8.77 4.16
N GLU A 130 24.46 -9.11 4.34
CA GLU A 130 24.88 -10.00 5.41
C GLU A 130 24.42 -9.49 6.79
N GLY A 131 23.82 -10.37 7.58
CA GLY A 131 23.31 -10.04 8.91
C GLY A 131 22.06 -9.16 8.97
N TYR A 132 21.44 -8.83 7.82
CA TYR A 132 20.28 -7.95 7.78
C TYR A 132 19.13 -8.39 8.69
N LEU A 133 18.74 -9.65 8.69
CA LEU A 133 17.64 -10.13 9.53
C LEU A 133 17.95 -10.06 11.01
N ASP A 134 19.19 -10.40 11.41
CA ASP A 134 19.66 -10.31 12.80
C ASP A 134 19.74 -8.85 13.27
N PHE A 135 20.00 -7.93 12.36
CA PHE A 135 19.95 -6.49 12.59
C PHE A 135 18.52 -5.98 12.67
N PHE A 136 17.70 -6.25 11.65
CA PHE A 136 16.41 -5.60 11.44
C PHE A 136 15.35 -6.07 12.44
N VAL A 137 15.13 -7.38 12.58
CA VAL A 137 14.03 -7.93 13.39
C VAL A 137 14.01 -7.40 14.83
N PRO A 138 15.13 -7.34 15.58
CA PRO A 138 15.10 -6.82 16.95
C PRO A 138 15.00 -5.30 17.05
N ARG A 139 15.11 -4.55 15.95
CA ARG A 139 15.12 -3.08 15.91
C ARG A 139 13.96 -2.45 15.16
N ALA A 140 13.23 -3.24 14.40
CA ALA A 140 12.17 -2.73 13.56
C ALA A 140 10.96 -2.27 14.36
N GLY A 141 10.47 -1.06 14.07
CA GLY A 141 9.29 -0.48 14.68
C GLY A 141 9.42 -0.35 16.22
N LYS A 142 8.27 -0.33 16.89
CA LYS A 142 8.19 -0.24 18.37
C LYS A 142 8.04 -1.60 19.05
N HIS A 143 7.74 -2.65 18.31
CA HIS A 143 7.40 -3.98 18.78
C HIS A 143 8.15 -5.03 17.94
N PRO A 144 9.42 -5.31 18.27
CA PRO A 144 10.26 -6.25 17.49
C PRO A 144 9.64 -7.64 17.30
N GLU A 145 8.84 -8.09 18.26
CA GLU A 145 8.15 -9.38 18.18
C GLU A 145 7.18 -9.50 17.00
N ASP A 146 6.63 -8.38 16.54
CA ASP A 146 5.68 -8.33 15.42
C ASP A 146 6.40 -8.50 14.06
N TRP A 147 7.75 -8.42 14.03
CA TRP A 147 8.57 -8.55 12.81
C TRP A 147 9.14 -9.96 12.58
N ILE A 148 8.88 -10.90 13.49
CA ILE A 148 9.26 -12.32 13.28
C ILE A 148 8.52 -12.88 12.06
N GLU A 149 7.25 -12.54 11.88
CA GLU A 149 6.47 -12.96 10.70
C GLU A 149 7.04 -12.40 9.40
N TYR A 150 7.56 -11.17 9.41
CA TYR A 150 8.27 -10.60 8.27
C TYR A 150 9.45 -11.48 7.85
N ALA A 151 10.33 -11.83 8.79
CA ALA A 151 11.48 -12.69 8.51
C ALA A 151 11.04 -14.05 7.94
N GLN A 152 10.00 -14.66 8.52
CA GLN A 152 9.45 -15.93 8.04
C GLN A 152 8.87 -15.81 6.63
N SER A 153 8.19 -14.71 6.33
CA SER A 153 7.55 -14.45 5.02
C SER A 153 8.58 -14.31 3.90
N ILE A 154 9.67 -13.56 4.14
CA ILE A 154 10.66 -13.29 3.09
C ILE A 154 11.70 -14.40 2.93
N THR A 155 11.96 -15.21 3.97
CA THR A 155 13.01 -16.25 3.94
C THR A 155 12.94 -17.19 2.73
N PRO A 156 11.77 -17.68 2.27
CA PRO A 156 11.69 -18.54 1.10
C PRO A 156 12.11 -17.89 -0.22
N PHE A 157 12.19 -16.56 -0.26
CA PHE A 157 12.48 -15.77 -1.45
C PHE A 157 13.90 -15.18 -1.44
N ILE A 158 14.70 -15.46 -0.40
CA ILE A 158 16.06 -14.94 -0.31
C ILE A 158 16.95 -15.56 -1.37
N VAL A 159 17.63 -14.69 -2.10
CA VAL A 159 18.62 -15.02 -3.13
C VAL A 159 19.89 -14.22 -2.93
N ASP A 160 20.99 -14.67 -3.55
CA ASP A 160 22.21 -13.88 -3.63
C ASP A 160 21.96 -12.61 -4.47
N ILE A 161 22.44 -11.47 -3.99
CA ILE A 161 22.27 -10.19 -4.67
C ILE A 161 22.86 -10.24 -6.08
N ASP A 162 24.00 -10.91 -6.27
CA ASP A 162 24.68 -11.03 -7.57
C ASP A 162 23.85 -11.70 -8.66
N GLY A 163 22.94 -12.61 -8.30
CA GLY A 163 22.05 -13.30 -9.24
C GLY A 163 20.62 -12.78 -9.23
N GLY A 164 20.30 -11.80 -8.36
CA GLY A 164 18.95 -11.33 -8.14
C GLY A 164 18.49 -10.25 -9.12
N ALA A 165 17.18 -10.12 -9.23
CA ALA A 165 16.49 -9.07 -10.00
C ALA A 165 15.48 -8.37 -9.12
N PHE A 166 15.69 -7.08 -8.86
CA PHE A 166 14.99 -6.31 -7.84
C PHE A 166 14.34 -5.05 -8.41
N THR A 167 13.29 -4.59 -7.75
CA THR A 167 12.54 -3.37 -8.11
C THR A 167 13.01 -2.17 -7.33
N LYS A 168 13.33 -2.36 -6.05
CA LYS A 168 13.74 -1.30 -5.12
C LYS A 168 14.72 -1.81 -4.07
N VAL A 169 15.27 -0.89 -3.30
CA VAL A 169 16.09 -1.21 -2.11
C VAL A 169 15.65 -0.36 -0.94
N THR A 170 15.65 -0.96 0.25
CA THR A 170 15.56 -0.25 1.54
C THR A 170 16.89 -0.42 2.27
N ALA A 171 17.49 0.69 2.69
CA ALA A 171 18.77 0.72 3.42
C ALA A 171 18.62 1.46 4.74
N TYR A 172 19.16 0.90 5.79
CA TYR A 172 19.20 1.46 7.14
C TYR A 172 20.60 1.98 7.40
N VAL A 173 20.75 3.29 7.39
CA VAL A 173 22.05 3.99 7.43
C VAL A 173 22.28 4.55 8.83
N PRO A 174 23.48 4.37 9.44
CA PRO A 174 23.82 5.01 10.70
C PRO A 174 23.67 6.53 10.62
N PRO A 175 23.13 7.21 11.67
CA PRO A 175 22.87 8.65 11.62
C PRO A 175 24.09 9.51 11.30
N GLU A 176 25.28 9.08 11.73
CA GLU A 176 26.55 9.81 11.51
C GLU A 176 27.02 9.79 10.06
N THR A 177 26.58 8.81 9.25
CA THR A 177 26.89 8.71 7.82
C THR A 177 25.68 9.05 6.95
N ALA A 178 24.47 9.07 7.53
CA ALA A 178 23.22 9.32 6.83
C ALA A 178 23.09 10.77 6.40
N SER A 179 22.89 11.00 5.09
CA SER A 179 22.57 12.30 4.52
C SER A 179 21.73 12.10 3.26
N MET A 180 20.54 12.70 3.23
CA MET A 180 19.68 12.68 2.04
C MET A 180 20.39 13.28 0.84
N GLU A 181 21.17 14.37 1.03
CA GLU A 181 21.96 14.99 -0.02
C GLU A 181 23.00 14.02 -0.59
N ARG A 182 23.77 13.33 0.28
CA ARG A 182 24.77 12.35 -0.13
C ARG A 182 24.15 11.17 -0.87
N VAL A 183 23.07 10.61 -0.35
CA VAL A 183 22.35 9.50 -0.99
C VAL A 183 21.83 9.95 -2.35
N THR A 184 21.14 11.10 -2.44
CA THR A 184 20.57 11.61 -3.70
C THR A 184 21.66 11.91 -4.75
N ALA A 185 22.81 12.44 -4.34
CA ALA A 185 23.91 12.75 -5.24
C ALA A 185 24.59 11.49 -5.85
N ALA A 186 24.45 10.34 -5.18
CA ALA A 186 25.03 9.08 -5.63
C ALA A 186 24.02 8.21 -6.43
N LEU A 187 22.75 8.62 -6.54
CA LEU A 187 21.76 7.86 -7.30
C LEU A 187 22.09 7.84 -8.78
N PRO A 188 21.91 6.71 -9.47
CA PRO A 188 21.84 6.69 -10.92
C PRO A 188 20.70 7.59 -11.44
N ASP A 189 20.82 8.09 -12.66
CA ASP A 189 19.76 8.87 -13.30
C ASP A 189 18.43 8.09 -13.34
N GLY A 190 17.34 8.78 -13.05
CA GLY A 190 15.99 8.19 -13.07
C GLY A 190 15.57 7.51 -11.78
N TYR A 191 16.31 7.67 -10.68
CA TYR A 191 15.93 7.19 -9.35
C TYR A 191 15.68 8.33 -8.38
N ARG A 192 14.90 8.04 -7.34
CA ARG A 192 14.69 8.92 -6.20
C ARG A 192 14.89 8.17 -4.89
N ALA A 193 15.41 8.87 -3.89
CA ALA A 193 15.46 8.40 -2.51
C ALA A 193 14.35 9.07 -1.71
N ILE A 194 13.72 8.31 -0.82
CA ILE A 194 12.75 8.79 0.16
C ILE A 194 13.11 8.22 1.54
N ILE A 195 12.62 8.86 2.59
CA ILE A 195 12.69 8.25 3.93
C ILE A 195 11.64 7.14 4.00
N GLY A 196 12.08 5.95 4.37
CA GLY A 196 11.21 4.78 4.52
C GLY A 196 10.26 4.93 5.72
N SER A 197 9.07 4.34 5.60
CA SER A 197 8.04 4.38 6.65
C SER A 197 8.36 3.48 7.84
N VAL A 198 9.10 2.39 7.63
CA VAL A 198 9.49 1.45 8.68
C VAL A 198 10.89 1.78 9.17
N GLY A 199 10.98 2.29 10.42
CA GLY A 199 12.25 2.61 11.06
C GLY A 199 12.90 1.38 11.72
N ALA A 200 14.22 1.43 11.90
CA ALA A 200 14.98 0.57 12.80
C ALA A 200 15.68 1.45 13.83
N GLU A 201 15.62 1.05 15.11
CA GLU A 201 16.16 1.85 16.21
C GLU A 201 17.64 2.20 15.98
N GLY A 202 17.96 3.51 16.04
CA GLY A 202 19.30 4.03 15.85
C GLY A 202 19.74 4.18 14.40
N TYR A 203 18.86 3.99 13.41
CA TYR A 203 19.18 4.08 11.97
C TYR A 203 18.15 4.90 11.21
N ILE A 204 18.57 5.49 10.10
CA ILE A 204 17.69 6.23 9.19
C ILE A 204 17.37 5.34 7.99
N PRO A 205 16.08 5.03 7.73
CA PRO A 205 15.69 4.23 6.59
C PRO A 205 15.66 5.07 5.31
N PHE A 206 16.36 4.63 4.28
CA PHE A 206 16.26 5.16 2.92
C PHE A 206 15.64 4.13 2.00
N GLU A 207 14.62 4.52 1.24
CA GLU A 207 14.14 3.71 0.13
C GLU A 207 14.57 4.36 -1.19
N VAL A 208 15.12 3.55 -2.10
CA VAL A 208 15.45 3.98 -3.47
C VAL A 208 14.56 3.23 -4.45
N VAL A 209 13.84 4.02 -5.24
CA VAL A 209 12.88 3.53 -6.24
C VAL A 209 13.08 4.26 -7.57
N PRO A 210 12.72 3.68 -8.72
CA PRO A 210 12.66 4.41 -9.98
C PRO A 210 11.74 5.62 -9.86
N ALA A 211 12.19 6.80 -10.31
CA ALA A 211 11.50 8.06 -10.08
C ALA A 211 10.13 8.15 -10.79
N HIS A 212 9.96 7.41 -11.90
CA HIS A 212 8.71 7.36 -12.67
C HIS A 212 7.66 6.43 -12.07
N LEU A 213 8.03 5.60 -11.07
CA LEU A 213 7.10 4.68 -10.42
C LEU A 213 6.39 5.35 -9.26
N SER A 214 5.11 5.02 -9.14
CA SER A 214 4.27 5.31 -7.98
C SER A 214 3.12 4.31 -7.91
N LYS A 215 2.45 4.22 -6.78
CA LYS A 215 1.23 3.41 -6.64
C LYS A 215 0.19 3.72 -7.71
N ALA A 216 0.11 4.97 -8.19
CA ALA A 216 -0.80 5.39 -9.26
C ALA A 216 -0.53 4.69 -10.61
N VAL A 217 0.72 4.35 -10.92
CA VAL A 217 1.07 3.60 -12.13
C VAL A 217 0.43 2.21 -12.10
N GLY A 218 0.56 1.50 -10.98
CA GLY A 218 -0.06 0.19 -10.78
C GLY A 218 -1.60 0.25 -10.80
N ILE A 219 -2.22 1.27 -10.17
CA ILE A 219 -3.67 1.50 -10.21
C ILE A 219 -4.17 1.62 -11.65
N ARG A 220 -3.50 2.42 -12.49
CA ARG A 220 -3.86 2.59 -13.90
C ARG A 220 -3.76 1.28 -14.67
N ALA A 221 -2.68 0.51 -14.46
CA ALA A 221 -2.49 -0.78 -15.13
C ALA A 221 -3.59 -1.78 -14.75
N ILE A 222 -3.94 -1.88 -13.47
CA ILE A 222 -5.02 -2.74 -12.99
C ILE A 222 -6.36 -2.30 -13.55
N CYS A 223 -6.72 -1.01 -13.45
CA CYS A 223 -7.98 -0.47 -13.96
C CYS A 223 -8.17 -0.75 -15.46
N GLN A 224 -7.11 -0.56 -16.25
CA GLN A 224 -7.11 -0.87 -17.67
C GLN A 224 -7.37 -2.36 -17.92
N HIS A 225 -6.75 -3.25 -17.15
CA HIS A 225 -6.88 -4.70 -17.31
C HIS A 225 -8.29 -5.19 -16.93
N VAL A 226 -8.81 -4.72 -15.79
CA VAL A 226 -10.11 -5.16 -15.27
C VAL A 226 -11.31 -4.45 -15.91
N GLY A 227 -11.06 -3.44 -16.75
CA GLY A 227 -12.11 -2.68 -17.44
C GLY A 227 -12.91 -1.75 -16.53
N ILE A 228 -12.37 -1.33 -15.39
CA ILE A 228 -13.00 -0.36 -14.49
C ILE A 228 -12.34 1.00 -14.73
N PRO A 229 -13.10 2.04 -15.14
CA PRO A 229 -12.53 3.35 -15.39
C PRO A 229 -12.08 4.03 -14.06
N LEU A 230 -11.08 4.91 -14.14
CA LEU A 230 -10.58 5.65 -12.97
C LEU A 230 -11.69 6.45 -12.26
N SER A 231 -12.74 6.86 -12.97
CA SER A 231 -13.93 7.51 -12.39
C SER A 231 -14.73 6.62 -11.42
N HIS A 232 -14.43 5.31 -11.37
CA HIS A 232 -15.06 4.34 -10.49
C HIS A 232 -14.04 3.72 -9.49
N THR A 233 -13.00 4.49 -9.14
CA THR A 233 -11.98 4.04 -8.19
C THR A 233 -12.09 4.75 -6.85
N VAL A 234 -11.66 4.07 -5.81
CA VAL A 234 -11.41 4.61 -4.48
C VAL A 234 -10.00 4.20 -4.08
N ALA A 235 -9.20 5.10 -3.55
CA ALA A 235 -7.87 4.79 -3.00
C ALA A 235 -7.75 5.33 -1.59
N LEU A 236 -7.23 4.47 -0.69
CA LEU A 236 -7.03 4.78 0.72
C LEU A 236 -5.54 4.61 1.05
N GLY A 237 -4.98 5.57 1.79
CA GLY A 237 -3.60 5.56 2.24
C GLY A 237 -3.40 6.48 3.44
N ASP A 238 -2.21 6.47 4.05
CA ASP A 238 -1.88 7.25 5.24
C ASP A 238 -0.58 8.06 5.11
N SER A 239 0.22 7.81 4.07
CA SER A 239 1.57 8.35 3.99
C SER A 239 1.96 8.94 2.63
N ASN A 240 3.16 9.52 2.54
CA ASN A 240 3.64 10.20 1.34
C ASN A 240 3.65 9.34 0.07
N ASN A 241 3.83 8.02 0.19
CA ASN A 241 3.85 7.12 -0.97
C ASN A 241 2.44 6.87 -1.55
N ASP A 242 1.37 7.35 -0.86
CA ASP A 242 -0.03 7.24 -1.27
C ASP A 242 -0.54 8.47 -2.03
N VAL A 243 0.20 9.58 -1.98
CA VAL A 243 -0.26 10.87 -2.53
C VAL A 243 -0.73 10.74 -3.97
N GLU A 244 0.08 10.12 -4.85
CA GLU A 244 -0.27 9.97 -6.25
C GLU A 244 -1.42 8.97 -6.47
N ALA A 245 -1.53 7.94 -5.62
CA ALA A 245 -2.64 6.98 -5.67
C ALA A 245 -3.96 7.66 -5.30
N VAL A 246 -3.97 8.38 -4.18
CA VAL A 246 -5.13 9.12 -3.67
C VAL A 246 -5.54 10.23 -4.65
N ALA A 247 -4.59 10.99 -5.20
CA ALA A 247 -4.86 12.03 -6.20
C ALA A 247 -5.38 11.46 -7.55
N THR A 248 -5.06 10.20 -7.87
CA THR A 248 -5.46 9.56 -9.14
C THR A 248 -6.85 8.97 -9.08
N ALA A 249 -7.30 8.51 -7.91
CA ALA A 249 -8.60 7.89 -7.73
C ALA A 249 -9.75 8.90 -7.87
N ALA A 250 -10.95 8.41 -8.22
CA ALA A 250 -12.15 9.27 -8.24
C ALA A 250 -12.54 9.72 -6.83
N VAL A 251 -12.28 8.89 -5.82
CA VAL A 251 -12.42 9.22 -4.41
C VAL A 251 -11.12 8.85 -3.72
N GLY A 252 -10.34 9.84 -3.36
CA GLY A 252 -9.11 9.68 -2.59
C GLY A 252 -9.37 9.91 -1.10
N ILE A 253 -8.85 9.03 -0.25
CA ILE A 253 -9.08 9.05 1.19
C ILE A 253 -7.74 9.01 1.94
N SER A 254 -7.54 9.98 2.85
CA SER A 254 -6.48 9.94 3.84
C SER A 254 -6.96 9.24 5.10
N ILE A 255 -6.22 8.24 5.56
CA ILE A 255 -6.41 7.62 6.88
C ILE A 255 -5.48 8.34 7.86
N GLY A 256 -6.09 9.10 8.77
CA GLY A 256 -5.36 10.06 9.60
C GLY A 256 -5.07 11.38 8.88
N ASP A 257 -4.47 12.32 9.60
CA ASP A 257 -4.15 13.67 9.16
C ASP A 257 -2.65 14.04 9.35
N ASP A 258 -1.82 13.06 9.68
CA ASP A 258 -0.39 13.27 9.95
C ASP A 258 0.44 13.58 8.68
N CYS A 259 -0.07 13.23 7.48
CA CYS A 259 0.60 13.48 6.21
C CYS A 259 -0.05 14.66 5.48
N GLU A 260 0.48 15.88 5.65
CA GLU A 260 -0.05 17.11 5.03
C GLU A 260 -0.22 16.98 3.52
N ALA A 261 0.77 16.43 2.81
CA ALA A 261 0.72 16.26 1.36
C ALA A 261 -0.41 15.30 0.91
N LEU A 262 -0.77 14.33 1.74
CA LEU A 262 -1.87 13.41 1.46
C LEU A 262 -3.22 14.07 1.75
N VAL A 263 -3.31 14.79 2.87
CA VAL A 263 -4.50 15.57 3.26
C VAL A 263 -4.87 16.58 2.18
N ASP A 264 -3.88 17.28 1.59
CA ASP A 264 -4.09 18.28 0.55
C ASP A 264 -4.76 17.73 -0.73
N VAL A 265 -4.57 16.45 -1.04
CA VAL A 265 -5.12 15.83 -2.25
C VAL A 265 -6.32 14.93 -1.98
N ALA A 266 -6.60 14.60 -0.72
CA ALA A 266 -7.69 13.71 -0.34
C ALA A 266 -9.06 14.39 -0.47
N ASN A 267 -10.08 13.63 -0.91
CA ASN A 267 -11.48 14.08 -0.89
C ASN A 267 -12.11 13.87 0.50
N ILE A 268 -11.61 12.89 1.25
CA ILE A 268 -12.10 12.50 2.57
C ILE A 268 -10.89 12.32 3.48
N ILE A 269 -10.96 12.91 4.68
CA ILE A 269 -9.99 12.68 5.75
C ILE A 269 -10.71 11.85 6.81
N ALA A 270 -10.23 10.63 7.03
CA ALA A 270 -10.77 9.69 8.00
C ALA A 270 -9.96 9.70 9.30
N PRO A 271 -10.50 9.20 10.41
CA PRO A 271 -9.71 8.92 11.60
C PRO A 271 -8.54 7.98 11.32
N SER A 272 -7.61 7.85 12.26
CA SER A 272 -6.49 6.93 12.18
C SER A 272 -6.96 5.45 12.14
N VAL A 273 -6.09 4.55 11.70
CA VAL A 273 -6.38 3.09 11.68
C VAL A 273 -6.76 2.57 13.06
N SER A 274 -6.17 3.10 14.13
CA SER A 274 -6.47 2.72 15.52
C SER A 274 -7.83 3.21 16.04
N GLU A 275 -8.48 4.10 15.30
CA GLU A 275 -9.81 4.68 15.58
C GLU A 275 -10.85 4.19 14.56
N ASP A 276 -10.65 2.98 14.00
CA ASP A 276 -11.53 2.36 13.00
C ASP A 276 -11.63 3.16 11.68
N GLY A 277 -10.58 3.91 11.34
CA GLY A 277 -10.55 4.85 10.24
C GLY A 277 -10.94 4.24 8.90
N LEU A 278 -10.49 3.01 8.58
CA LEU A 278 -10.82 2.36 7.32
C LEU A 278 -12.33 2.06 7.20
N ALA A 279 -12.95 1.52 8.25
CA ALA A 279 -14.38 1.24 8.25
C ALA A 279 -15.20 2.54 8.17
N TRP A 280 -14.75 3.59 8.86
CA TRP A 280 -15.34 4.93 8.79
C TRP A 280 -15.22 5.49 7.37
N ALA A 281 -14.04 5.41 6.76
CA ALA A 281 -13.76 5.90 5.41
C ALA A 281 -14.67 5.27 4.34
N LEU A 282 -14.82 3.95 4.38
CA LEU A 282 -15.67 3.22 3.45
C LEU A 282 -17.15 3.61 3.57
N ARG A 283 -17.63 3.91 4.80
CA ARG A 283 -18.99 4.46 5.00
C ARG A 283 -19.10 5.88 4.43
N ALA A 284 -18.14 6.75 4.73
CA ALA A 284 -18.13 8.13 4.24
C ALA A 284 -18.09 8.19 2.70
N ALA A 285 -17.44 7.21 2.05
CA ALA A 285 -17.41 7.04 0.61
C ALA A 285 -18.69 6.41 0.02
N GLY A 286 -19.68 6.07 0.86
CA GLY A 286 -20.94 5.45 0.44
C GLY A 286 -20.80 4.02 -0.07
N LEU A 287 -19.75 3.29 0.33
CA LEU A 287 -19.49 1.91 -0.09
C LEU A 287 -20.10 0.86 0.84
N THR A 288 -20.39 1.22 2.08
CA THR A 288 -20.97 0.32 3.09
C THR A 288 -21.92 1.08 4.00
N THR A 289 -22.92 0.37 4.53
CA THR A 289 -23.84 0.84 5.57
C THR A 289 -23.59 0.18 6.92
N VAL A 290 -22.53 -0.65 7.04
CA VAL A 290 -22.22 -1.34 8.30
C VAL A 290 -21.90 -0.30 9.37
N GLU A 291 -22.77 -0.24 10.41
CA GLU A 291 -22.53 0.60 11.59
C GLU A 291 -21.49 -0.06 12.50
N HIS A 292 -20.62 0.76 13.08
CA HIS A 292 -19.68 0.31 14.08
C HIS A 292 -20.46 -0.03 15.37
N THR A 293 -20.58 -1.32 15.71
CA THR A 293 -21.03 -1.74 17.04
C THR A 293 -19.87 -1.59 18.02
N GLY A 294 -19.45 -0.33 18.25
CA GLY A 294 -18.50 0.01 19.29
C GLY A 294 -19.09 -0.39 20.65
N GLY A 295 -18.58 -1.46 21.24
CA GLY A 295 -18.87 -1.84 22.60
C GLY A 295 -18.35 -0.78 23.56
N HIS A 296 -19.09 0.29 23.78
CA HIS A 296 -18.98 1.05 25.01
C HIS A 296 -19.50 0.14 26.14
N GLY A 297 -18.61 -0.68 26.69
CA GLY A 297 -18.79 -1.23 28.01
C GLY A 297 -18.89 -0.09 28.98
N LEU A 298 -20.12 0.32 29.29
CA LEU A 298 -20.40 1.09 30.49
C LEU A 298 -20.11 0.13 31.64
N GLY A 299 -18.89 0.26 32.22
CA GLY A 299 -18.63 -0.31 33.54
C GLY A 299 -19.35 0.53 34.56
N ASP A 300 -20.29 -0.11 35.28
CA ASP A 300 -20.76 0.31 36.58
C ASP A 300 -19.66 0.15 37.66
#